data_e1d8bf807f4f3f401200dd553b83e079
#
_entry.id   e1d8bf807f4f3f401200dd553b83e079
#
_cell.length_a   1.000
_cell.length_b   1.000
_cell.length_c   1.000
_cell.angle_alpha   90.00
_cell.angle_beta   90.00
_cell.angle_gamma   90.00
#
_symmetry.space_group_name_H-M   'P 1'
#
loop_
_entity.id
_entity.type
_entity.pdbx_description
1 polymer ?
#
loop_
_entity_poly.entity_id
_entity_poly.type
_entity_poly.pdbx_seq_one_letter_code
_entity_poly.pdbx_strand_id
1 'polypeptide(L)'
;LTEWFEMSQCKMIIGKGGMSEEDYKTHFVPNDAVYLTTVGYGTGALLGRGIKHVDVHWLDELGIAQAMWVLTVEKFGPFLVESDLDGNSLFEQQNRIVNERVNQAYKGLKPPALKRYGETTSRDDEVV
;
A
#
# COMPACT_ATOMS: atom_id res chain seq x y z
N LEU A 1 -8.66 11.78 -6.34
CA LEU A 1 -7.56 12.14 -5.42
C LEU A 1 -7.25 13.64 -5.45
N THR A 2 -7.19 14.28 -6.60
CA THR A 2 -6.85 15.72 -6.71
C THR A 2 -7.78 16.59 -5.87
N GLU A 3 -9.09 16.45 -6.05
CA GLU A 3 -10.09 17.21 -5.28
C GLU A 3 -9.96 16.96 -3.76
N TRP A 4 -9.63 15.72 -3.36
CA TRP A 4 -9.41 15.38 -1.97
C TRP A 4 -8.19 16.11 -1.39
N PHE A 5 -7.07 16.17 -2.14
CA PHE A 5 -5.88 16.91 -1.71
C PHE A 5 -6.15 18.41 -1.59
N GLU A 6 -6.90 18.99 -2.53
CA GLU A 6 -7.29 20.40 -2.50
C GLU A 6 -8.15 20.73 -1.27
N MET A 7 -9.08 19.85 -0.92
CA MET A 7 -9.98 20.04 0.23
C MET A 7 -9.27 19.78 1.57
N SER A 8 -8.51 18.70 1.67
CA SER A 8 -7.91 18.25 2.93
C SER A 8 -6.59 18.96 3.27
N GLN A 9 -5.88 19.48 2.26
CA GLN A 9 -4.52 19.99 2.39
C GLN A 9 -3.54 18.98 3.01
N CYS A 10 -3.85 17.70 2.91
CA CYS A 10 -3.07 16.61 3.47
C CYS A 10 -1.73 16.48 2.74
N LYS A 11 -0.65 16.31 3.47
CA LYS A 11 0.71 16.16 2.92
C LYS A 11 1.29 14.77 3.13
N MET A 12 0.60 13.93 3.88
CA MET A 12 1.04 12.57 4.18
C MET A 12 -0.13 11.62 4.22
N ILE A 13 -0.08 10.58 3.41
CA ILE A 13 -1.03 9.48 3.47
C ILE A 13 -0.29 8.26 4.02
N ILE A 14 -0.90 7.62 5.01
CA ILE A 14 -0.42 6.35 5.56
C ILE A 14 -1.41 5.27 5.18
N GLY A 15 -0.96 4.30 4.41
CA GLY A 15 -1.82 3.23 3.95
C GLY A 15 -1.19 1.84 4.04
N LYS A 16 -1.80 0.91 3.37
CA LYS A 16 -1.30 -0.45 3.16
C LYS A 16 -1.11 -0.70 1.67
N GLY A 17 0.03 -1.27 1.27
CA GLY A 17 0.38 -1.42 -0.14
C GLY A 17 0.92 -0.12 -0.73
N GLY A 18 0.56 0.17 -1.96
CA GLY A 18 0.97 1.36 -2.68
C GLY A 18 -0.01 1.68 -3.80
N MET A 19 0.31 2.72 -4.55
CA MET A 19 -0.38 3.14 -5.77
C MET A 19 0.58 3.05 -6.95
N SER A 20 0.12 3.33 -8.15
CA SER A 20 1.01 3.39 -9.31
C SER A 20 1.95 4.61 -9.23
N GLU A 21 3.11 4.51 -9.86
CA GLU A 21 4.03 5.65 -9.97
C GLU A 21 3.39 6.84 -10.71
N GLU A 22 2.46 6.55 -11.62
CA GLU A 22 1.68 7.57 -12.33
C GLU A 22 0.75 8.32 -11.38
N ASP A 23 0.07 7.62 -10.46
CA ASP A 23 -0.78 8.24 -9.44
C ASP A 23 0.03 9.16 -8.53
N TYR A 24 1.23 8.74 -8.12
CA TYR A 24 2.11 9.56 -7.31
C TYR A 24 2.52 10.84 -8.03
N LYS A 25 2.97 10.74 -9.28
CA LYS A 25 3.36 11.90 -10.09
C LYS A 25 2.21 12.85 -10.39
N THR A 26 1.01 12.30 -10.62
CA THR A 26 -0.16 13.09 -11.01
C THR A 26 -0.83 13.76 -9.81
N HIS A 27 -0.87 13.10 -8.65
CA HIS A 27 -1.68 13.55 -7.52
C HIS A 27 -0.87 13.96 -6.31
N PHE A 28 0.26 13.30 -6.01
CA PHE A 28 1.03 13.59 -4.81
C PHE A 28 2.07 14.70 -5.04
N VAL A 29 2.85 14.61 -6.10
CA VAL A 29 3.89 15.60 -6.39
C VAL A 29 3.35 17.02 -6.48
N PRO A 30 2.24 17.31 -7.22
CA PRO A 30 1.69 18.67 -7.28
C PRO A 30 1.18 19.20 -5.94
N ASN A 31 0.96 18.31 -4.98
CA ASN A 31 0.47 18.64 -3.65
C ASN A 31 1.54 18.58 -2.56
N ASP A 32 2.83 18.42 -2.91
CA ASP A 32 3.94 18.23 -1.98
C ASP A 32 3.62 17.13 -0.94
N ALA A 33 3.04 16.02 -1.39
CA ALA A 33 2.58 14.94 -0.54
C ALA A 33 3.41 13.67 -0.72
N VAL A 34 3.51 12.88 0.34
CA VAL A 34 4.20 11.60 0.37
C VAL A 34 3.25 10.47 0.76
N TYR A 35 3.54 9.26 0.29
CA TYR A 35 2.83 8.07 0.69
C TYR A 35 3.72 7.18 1.54
N LEU A 36 3.25 6.89 2.75
CA LEU A 36 3.88 5.97 3.67
C LEU A 36 3.09 4.66 3.71
N THR A 37 3.79 3.54 3.80
CA THR A 37 3.12 2.24 3.88
C THR A 37 3.57 1.44 5.10
N THR A 38 2.69 0.57 5.53
CA THR A 38 3.00 -0.42 6.58
C THR A 38 3.42 -1.73 5.95
N VAL A 39 4.35 -2.43 6.59
CA VAL A 39 4.87 -3.70 6.12
C VAL A 39 4.13 -4.85 6.79
N GLY A 40 3.40 -5.62 6.00
CA GLY A 40 2.94 -6.95 6.34
C GLY A 40 1.85 -7.07 7.42
N TYR A 41 1.46 -8.32 7.63
CA TYR A 41 0.47 -8.72 8.63
C TYR A 41 1.04 -8.55 10.04
N GLY A 42 0.21 -8.06 10.97
CA GLY A 42 0.60 -7.86 12.38
C GLY A 42 1.20 -6.49 12.69
N THR A 43 1.57 -5.67 11.70
CA THR A 43 2.03 -4.29 11.95
C THR A 43 0.95 -3.41 12.57
N GLY A 44 -0.33 -3.69 12.33
CA GLY A 44 -1.44 -3.02 13.01
C GLY A 44 -1.35 -3.13 14.53
N ALA A 45 -1.01 -4.32 15.04
CA ALA A 45 -0.82 -4.53 16.47
C ALA A 45 0.42 -3.77 17.00
N LEU A 46 1.49 -3.69 16.21
CA LEU A 46 2.67 -2.91 16.56
C LEU A 46 2.36 -1.40 16.61
N LEU A 47 1.66 -0.89 15.61
CA LEU A 47 1.23 0.51 15.56
C LEU A 47 0.29 0.84 16.71
N GLY A 48 -0.62 -0.10 17.07
CA GLY A 48 -1.52 0.05 18.20
C GLY A 48 -0.83 0.35 19.53
N ARG A 49 0.41 -0.12 19.72
CA ARG A 49 1.21 0.23 20.91
C ARG A 49 1.57 1.70 20.99
N GLY A 50 1.65 2.37 19.85
CA GLY A 50 1.94 3.80 19.77
C GLY A 50 0.72 4.68 20.03
N ILE A 51 -0.49 4.13 20.08
CA ILE A 51 -1.72 4.90 20.35
C ILE A 51 -1.89 5.06 21.86
N LYS A 52 -1.96 6.30 22.33
CA LYS A 52 -2.10 6.64 23.76
C LYS A 52 -3.53 7.05 24.11
N HIS A 53 -4.21 7.70 23.17
CA HIS A 53 -5.56 8.15 23.34
C HIS A 53 -6.30 8.15 22.01
N VAL A 54 -7.60 7.91 22.06
CA VAL A 54 -8.48 7.86 20.89
C VAL A 54 -9.73 8.67 21.17
N ASP A 55 -9.99 9.67 20.33
CA ASP A 55 -11.28 10.36 20.24
C ASP A 55 -11.96 9.97 18.93
N VAL A 56 -13.27 10.01 18.90
CA VAL A 56 -14.05 9.68 17.71
C VAL A 56 -15.14 10.73 17.48
N HIS A 57 -15.29 11.14 16.21
CA HIS A 57 -16.30 12.08 15.79
C HIS A 57 -17.17 11.46 14.70
N TRP A 58 -18.47 11.77 14.74
CA TRP A 58 -19.48 11.32 13.78
C TRP A 58 -19.64 9.79 13.72
N LEU A 59 -19.43 9.09 14.86
CA LEU A 59 -19.56 7.64 14.91
C LEU A 59 -21.00 7.19 14.67
N ASP A 60 -21.96 7.89 15.27
CA ASP A 60 -23.38 7.55 15.17
C ASP A 60 -23.95 7.86 13.78
N GLU A 61 -23.45 8.92 13.13
CA GLU A 61 -23.93 9.37 11.82
C GLU A 61 -23.30 8.56 10.68
N LEU A 62 -22.00 8.23 10.77
CA LEU A 62 -21.24 7.64 9.67
C LEU A 62 -20.87 6.16 9.89
N GLY A 63 -21.01 5.67 11.10
CA GLY A 63 -20.59 4.32 11.47
C GLY A 63 -19.08 4.18 11.63
N ILE A 64 -18.66 3.07 12.18
CA ILE A 64 -17.26 2.80 12.60
C ILE A 64 -16.21 2.93 11.48
N ALA A 65 -16.60 2.61 10.25
CA ALA A 65 -15.68 2.60 9.11
C ALA A 65 -15.44 3.99 8.50
N GLN A 66 -16.34 4.93 8.72
CA GLN A 66 -16.32 6.27 8.11
C GLN A 66 -16.22 7.39 9.14
N ALA A 67 -16.35 7.08 10.42
CA ALA A 67 -16.14 8.03 11.50
C ALA A 67 -14.72 8.60 11.48
N MET A 68 -14.56 9.82 11.96
CA MET A 68 -13.24 10.43 12.12
C MET A 68 -12.64 10.01 13.48
N TRP A 69 -11.49 9.34 13.40
CA TRP A 69 -10.73 8.91 14.56
C TRP A 69 -9.55 9.85 14.79
N VAL A 70 -9.50 10.49 15.92
CA VAL A 70 -8.39 11.35 16.33
C VAL A 70 -7.49 10.58 17.28
N LEU A 71 -6.27 10.31 16.87
CA LEU A 71 -5.34 9.50 17.63
C LEU A 71 -4.23 10.37 18.24
N THR A 72 -4.03 10.29 19.55
CA THR A 72 -2.82 10.75 20.18
C THR A 72 -1.79 9.64 20.14
N VAL A 73 -0.65 9.89 19.50
CA VAL A 73 0.34 8.84 19.25
C VAL A 73 1.72 9.19 19.81
N GLU A 74 2.46 8.16 20.19
CA GLU A 74 3.86 8.24 20.62
C GLU A 74 4.66 7.11 19.98
N LYS A 75 5.76 7.44 19.31
CA LYS A 75 6.60 6.47 18.58
C LYS A 75 5.80 5.62 17.60
N PHE A 76 4.88 6.25 16.88
CA PHE A 76 3.98 5.63 15.92
C PHE A 76 4.71 5.35 14.61
N GLY A 77 5.03 4.11 14.36
CA GLY A 77 5.82 3.64 13.23
C GLY A 77 6.66 2.40 13.63
N PRO A 78 7.70 2.04 12.83
CA PRO A 78 8.15 2.71 11.61
C PRO A 78 7.23 2.51 10.40
N PHE A 79 7.34 3.42 9.43
CA PHE A 79 6.69 3.30 8.12
C PHE A 79 7.76 3.27 7.03
N LEU A 80 7.46 2.60 5.92
CA LEU A 80 8.23 2.73 4.70
C LEU A 80 7.75 3.94 3.90
N VAL A 81 8.66 4.71 3.36
CA VAL A 81 8.36 5.72 2.35
C VAL A 81 8.17 5.01 1.02
N GLU A 82 6.92 4.81 0.63
CA GLU A 82 6.58 4.18 -0.65
C GLU A 82 6.70 5.18 -1.79
N SER A 83 6.22 6.40 -1.60
CA SER A 83 6.45 7.49 -2.54
C SER A 83 7.03 8.70 -1.84
N ASP A 84 8.10 9.22 -2.43
CA ASP A 84 8.76 10.47 -2.01
C ASP A 84 8.11 11.70 -2.66
N LEU A 85 8.70 12.88 -2.43
CA LEU A 85 8.22 14.15 -2.98
C LEU A 85 8.41 14.28 -4.50
N ASP A 86 9.25 13.45 -5.10
CA ASP A 86 9.48 13.40 -6.55
C ASP A 86 8.55 12.38 -7.25
N GLY A 87 7.72 11.68 -6.49
CA GLY A 87 6.78 10.68 -6.99
C GLY A 87 7.45 9.35 -7.37
N ASN A 88 8.66 9.09 -6.86
CA ASN A 88 9.30 7.79 -7.06
C ASN A 88 8.58 6.73 -6.20
N SER A 89 8.29 5.56 -6.79
CA SER A 89 7.72 4.43 -6.08
C SER A 89 8.80 3.42 -5.68
N LEU A 90 8.93 3.14 -4.40
CA LEU A 90 9.83 2.11 -3.89
C LEU A 90 9.47 0.72 -4.43
N PHE A 91 8.18 0.40 -4.49
CA PHE A 91 7.72 -0.92 -4.96
C PHE A 91 7.97 -1.09 -6.44
N GLU A 92 7.72 -0.07 -7.27
CA GLU A 92 8.02 -0.11 -8.70
C GLU A 92 9.52 -0.26 -8.97
N GLN A 93 10.37 0.41 -8.22
CA GLN A 93 11.82 0.24 -8.32
C GLN A 93 12.23 -1.21 -8.00
N GLN A 94 11.68 -1.80 -6.93
CA GLN A 94 11.97 -3.18 -6.56
C GLN A 94 11.39 -4.17 -7.58
N ASN A 95 10.19 -3.94 -8.08
CA ASN A 95 9.56 -4.78 -9.11
C ASN A 95 10.38 -4.80 -10.39
N ARG A 96 10.94 -3.69 -10.84
CA ARG A 96 11.85 -3.65 -12.00
C ARG A 96 13.05 -4.57 -11.79
N ILE A 97 13.71 -4.48 -10.63
CA ILE A 97 14.86 -5.33 -10.27
C ILE A 97 14.46 -6.81 -10.23
N VAL A 98 13.32 -7.12 -9.66
CA VAL A 98 12.81 -8.51 -9.58
C VAL A 98 12.52 -9.03 -10.99
N ASN A 99 11.82 -8.25 -11.83
CA ASN A 99 11.42 -8.65 -13.17
C ASN A 99 12.63 -8.86 -14.09
N GLU A 100 13.68 -8.06 -13.95
CA GLU A 100 14.95 -8.28 -14.68
C GLU A 100 15.60 -9.62 -14.32
N ARG A 101 15.43 -10.09 -13.10
CA ARG A 101 16.04 -11.32 -12.58
C ARG A 101 15.16 -12.57 -12.71
N VAL A 102 13.86 -12.41 -12.88
CA VAL A 102 12.90 -13.51 -12.98
C VAL A 102 13.30 -14.50 -14.09
N ASN A 103 13.59 -14.00 -15.28
CA ASN A 103 13.97 -14.85 -16.41
C ASN A 103 15.29 -15.61 -16.17
N GLN A 104 16.21 -15.05 -15.40
CA GLN A 104 17.44 -15.72 -15.01
C GLN A 104 17.17 -16.81 -13.96
N ALA A 105 16.31 -16.54 -13.00
CA ALA A 105 15.93 -17.48 -11.95
C ALA A 105 15.20 -18.72 -12.52
N TYR A 106 14.38 -18.53 -13.55
CA TYR A 106 13.65 -19.62 -14.22
C TYR A 106 14.43 -20.32 -15.34
N LYS A 107 15.62 -19.84 -15.68
CA LYS A 107 16.44 -20.43 -16.74
C LYS A 107 16.83 -21.87 -16.39
N GLY A 108 16.43 -22.81 -17.24
CA GLY A 108 16.71 -24.25 -17.06
C GLY A 108 15.74 -24.96 -16.13
N LEU A 109 14.79 -24.28 -15.53
CA LEU A 109 13.70 -24.93 -14.80
C LEU A 109 12.61 -25.39 -15.78
N LYS A 110 11.99 -26.51 -15.45
CA LYS A 110 10.79 -26.94 -16.18
C LYS A 110 9.64 -25.97 -15.85
N PRO A 111 8.73 -25.70 -16.82
CA PRO A 111 7.53 -24.92 -16.54
C PRO A 111 6.81 -25.51 -15.31
N PRO A 112 6.34 -24.67 -14.38
CA PRO A 112 5.63 -25.16 -13.20
C PRO A 112 4.31 -25.82 -13.62
N ALA A 113 4.21 -27.13 -13.39
CA ALA A 113 2.96 -27.88 -13.54
C ALA A 113 2.19 -27.80 -12.19
N LEU A 114 1.72 -26.63 -11.82
CA LEU A 114 0.91 -26.46 -10.61
C LEU A 114 -0.53 -26.85 -10.92
N LYS A 115 -0.92 -28.03 -10.45
CA LYS A 115 -2.34 -28.42 -10.38
C LYS A 115 -2.81 -28.22 -8.94
N ARG A 116 -3.88 -27.49 -8.74
CA ARG A 116 -4.59 -27.50 -7.46
C ARG A 116 -5.21 -28.87 -7.26
N TYR A 117 -5.25 -29.33 -6.01
CA TYR A 117 -5.90 -30.59 -5.69
C TYR A 117 -7.37 -30.52 -6.10
N GLY A 118 -7.82 -31.42 -7.00
CA GLY A 118 -9.18 -31.47 -7.52
C GLY A 118 -9.45 -30.64 -8.80
N GLU A 119 -8.48 -29.91 -9.34
CA GLU A 119 -8.62 -29.26 -10.64
C GLU A 119 -8.48 -30.26 -11.78
N THR A 120 -9.46 -30.24 -12.68
CA THR A 120 -9.50 -31.07 -13.90
C THR A 120 -9.03 -30.33 -15.15
N THR A 121 -8.94 -28.99 -15.09
CA THR A 121 -8.54 -28.11 -16.19
C THR A 121 -7.13 -27.54 -15.96
N SER A 122 -6.41 -27.28 -17.06
CA SER A 122 -5.11 -26.61 -17.01
C SER A 122 -5.30 -25.12 -16.71
N ARG A 123 -4.37 -24.55 -15.95
CA ARG A 123 -4.32 -23.09 -15.72
C ARG A 123 -4.06 -22.27 -16.99
N ASP A 124 -3.54 -22.91 -18.03
CA ASP A 124 -3.33 -22.25 -19.32
C ASP A 124 -4.65 -21.86 -20.00
N ASP A 125 -5.77 -22.40 -19.52
CA ASP A 125 -7.12 -22.08 -19.98
C ASP A 125 -7.79 -20.97 -19.14
N GLU A 126 -7.17 -20.51 -18.04
CA GLU A 126 -7.63 -19.36 -17.25
C GLU A 126 -7.19 -18.07 -17.95
N VAL A 127 -8.09 -17.46 -18.70
CA VAL A 127 -7.91 -16.11 -19.24
C VAL A 127 -8.10 -15.12 -18.09
N VAL A 128 -7.03 -14.42 -17.70
CA VAL A 128 -7.08 -13.31 -16.77
C VAL A 128 -7.31 -12.02 -17.54
#